data_e2f23150f0a59b6b4df562161e49ff4d
#
_entry.id   e2f23150f0a59b6b4df562161e49ff4d
#
_cell.length_a   1.000
_cell.length_b   1.000
_cell.length_c   1.000
_cell.angle_alpha   90.00
_cell.angle_beta   90.00
_cell.angle_gamma   90.00
#
_symmetry.space_group_name_H-M   'P 1'
#
loop_
_entity.id
_entity.type
_entity.pdbx_description
1 polymer ?
#
loop_
_entity_poly.entity_id
_entity_poly.type
_entity_poly.pdbx_seq_one_letter_code
_entity_poly.pdbx_strand_id
1 'polypeptide(L)'
;MEDYQWIEGAVAVEAVLRAQSREMAELLISRERFDGRVARLQQLARELGVAVSRVSAATIGEHVPGEAHGGVIARVGARRMSALDDLFVPAVPVIFVLDGVEDPYNFGQAVRSMYAAGIDGLVVPTRNWLSAAGTVVRASAGASEHMPTAAATAVDAIAMAQSRQIPVGVATVDKAQPMNELDLAGPLLLVIGGEKRGIARAAEEAAEWRVSIPYGREVGYALGAAPAVAILSFEILRQRRMKS
;
A
#
# COMPACT_ATOMS: atom_id res chain seq x y z
N MET A 1 -0.36 4.52 -26.58
CA MET A 1 0.01 5.74 -25.82
C MET A 1 0.22 5.27 -24.40
N GLU A 2 1.41 5.45 -23.84
CA GLU A 2 1.62 5.18 -22.41
C GLU A 2 0.79 6.16 -21.61
N ASP A 3 -0.09 5.65 -20.76
CA ASP A 3 -0.94 6.47 -19.91
C ASP A 3 -0.12 7.03 -18.75
N TYR A 4 0.36 8.26 -18.90
CA TYR A 4 1.02 9.00 -17.82
C TYR A 4 0.00 9.79 -17.02
N GLN A 5 0.32 9.99 -15.73
CA GLN A 5 -0.45 10.84 -14.83
C GLN A 5 0.46 11.71 -13.96
N TRP A 6 -0.11 12.73 -13.35
CA TRP A 6 0.60 13.60 -12.43
C TRP A 6 0.52 13.07 -11.00
N ILE A 7 1.67 12.97 -10.36
CA ILE A 7 1.79 12.79 -8.90
C ILE A 7 2.23 14.11 -8.30
N GLU A 8 1.58 14.50 -7.22
CA GLU A 8 1.75 15.78 -6.55
C GLU A 8 2.38 15.67 -5.18
N GLY A 9 3.22 16.66 -4.86
CA GLY A 9 3.84 16.80 -3.54
C GLY A 9 5.23 16.16 -3.43
N ALA A 10 6.12 16.87 -2.76
CA ALA A 10 7.53 16.51 -2.68
C ALA A 10 7.78 15.14 -2.00
N VAL A 11 6.92 14.74 -1.03
CA VAL A 11 7.02 13.43 -0.36
C VAL A 11 6.69 12.30 -1.33
N ALA A 12 5.60 12.47 -2.08
CA ALA A 12 5.16 11.48 -3.06
C ALA A 12 6.18 11.30 -4.19
N VAL A 13 6.66 12.41 -4.75
CA VAL A 13 7.68 12.41 -5.81
C VAL A 13 8.99 11.80 -5.32
N GLU A 14 9.44 12.12 -4.08
CA GLU A 14 10.62 11.51 -3.49
C GLU A 14 10.48 9.99 -3.36
N ALA A 15 9.30 9.49 -2.96
CA ALA A 15 9.05 8.07 -2.83
C ALA A 15 9.15 7.35 -4.18
N VAL A 16 8.58 7.91 -5.24
CA VAL A 16 8.68 7.36 -6.61
C VAL A 16 10.14 7.30 -7.07
N LEU A 17 10.91 8.38 -6.89
CA LEU A 17 12.32 8.43 -7.26
C LEU A 17 13.15 7.39 -6.51
N ARG A 18 12.96 7.27 -5.19
CA ARG A 18 13.70 6.31 -4.37
C ARG A 18 13.35 4.86 -4.65
N ALA A 19 12.07 4.57 -4.79
CA ALA A 19 11.60 3.22 -5.05
C ALA A 19 11.78 2.80 -6.50
N GLN A 20 11.96 3.76 -7.44
CA GLN A 20 11.96 3.51 -8.89
C GLN A 20 10.77 2.64 -9.32
N SER A 21 9.65 2.81 -8.61
CA SER A 21 8.44 2.01 -8.77
C SER A 21 7.67 2.32 -10.05
N ARG A 22 7.98 3.44 -10.68
CA ARG A 22 7.36 3.94 -11.92
C ARG A 22 8.41 4.53 -12.83
N GLU A 23 8.13 4.56 -14.11
CA GLU A 23 8.82 5.45 -15.02
C GLU A 23 8.45 6.89 -14.66
N MET A 24 9.43 7.79 -14.62
CA MET A 24 9.20 9.22 -14.43
C MET A 24 9.66 9.97 -15.68
N ALA A 25 8.71 10.51 -16.43
CA ALA A 25 8.99 11.22 -17.67
C ALA A 25 9.57 12.62 -17.41
N GLU A 26 9.06 13.31 -16.37
CA GLU A 26 9.52 14.65 -16.02
C GLU A 26 9.17 15.02 -14.57
N LEU A 27 9.94 15.93 -14.03
CA LEU A 27 9.73 16.54 -12.71
C LEU A 27 9.64 18.06 -12.85
N LEU A 28 8.51 18.63 -12.47
CA LEU A 28 8.29 20.08 -12.45
C LEU A 28 8.36 20.61 -11.02
N ILE A 29 9.17 21.67 -10.81
CA ILE A 29 9.33 22.29 -9.50
C ILE A 29 9.11 23.79 -9.65
N SER A 30 8.29 24.38 -8.78
CA SER A 30 8.05 25.82 -8.76
C SER A 30 9.36 26.60 -8.59
N ARG A 31 9.52 27.70 -9.37
CA ARG A 31 10.66 28.61 -9.25
C ARG A 31 10.73 29.31 -7.91
N GLU A 32 9.59 29.45 -7.23
CA GLU A 32 9.48 30.14 -5.93
C GLU A 32 9.82 29.21 -4.76
N ARG A 33 9.99 27.90 -5.01
CA ARG A 33 10.28 26.94 -3.96
C ARG A 33 11.77 26.62 -3.85
N PHE A 34 12.38 27.01 -2.71
CA PHE A 34 13.78 26.79 -2.42
C PHE A 34 13.91 26.22 -1.00
N ASP A 35 14.02 24.90 -0.88
CA ASP A 35 14.26 24.22 0.39
C ASP A 35 15.16 22.98 0.19
N GLY A 36 15.66 22.43 1.30
CA GLY A 36 16.57 21.28 1.26
C GLY A 36 15.93 20.01 0.63
N ARG A 37 14.61 19.90 0.66
CA ARG A 37 13.92 18.79 -0.01
C ARG A 37 13.93 18.94 -1.52
N VAL A 38 13.72 20.15 -2.03
CA VAL A 38 13.86 20.45 -3.46
C VAL A 38 15.26 20.12 -3.95
N ALA A 39 16.30 20.53 -3.22
CA ALA A 39 17.68 20.20 -3.59
C ALA A 39 17.91 18.69 -3.67
N ARG A 40 17.36 17.92 -2.73
CA ARG A 40 17.44 16.46 -2.71
C ARG A 40 16.70 15.83 -3.88
N LEU A 41 15.49 16.31 -4.19
CA LEU A 41 14.72 15.82 -5.36
C LEU A 41 15.47 16.06 -6.67
N GLN A 42 16.07 17.25 -6.84
CA GLN A 42 16.87 17.57 -8.02
C GLN A 42 18.12 16.68 -8.14
N GLN A 43 18.74 16.35 -7.01
CA GLN A 43 19.88 15.44 -6.99
C GLN A 43 19.46 14.03 -7.39
N LEU A 44 18.42 13.45 -6.75
CA LEU A 44 17.90 12.11 -7.07
C LEU A 44 17.46 12.01 -8.53
N ALA A 45 16.73 13.01 -9.02
CA ALA A 45 16.30 13.04 -10.42
C ALA A 45 17.47 13.05 -11.39
N ARG A 46 18.53 13.83 -11.10
CA ARG A 46 19.75 13.88 -11.92
C ARG A 46 20.48 12.53 -11.93
N GLU A 47 20.61 11.87 -10.77
CA GLU A 47 21.24 10.55 -10.64
C GLU A 47 20.50 9.49 -11.46
N LEU A 48 19.17 9.63 -11.60
CA LEU A 48 18.30 8.72 -12.35
C LEU A 48 18.05 9.13 -13.81
N GLY A 49 18.67 10.24 -14.27
CA GLY A 49 18.48 10.75 -15.63
C GLY A 49 17.10 11.33 -15.91
N VAL A 50 16.34 11.71 -14.87
CA VAL A 50 15.01 12.30 -15.01
C VAL A 50 15.11 13.79 -15.32
N ALA A 51 14.38 14.25 -16.33
CA ALA A 51 14.32 15.67 -16.71
C ALA A 51 13.67 16.50 -15.60
N VAL A 52 14.33 17.57 -15.17
CA VAL A 52 13.83 18.49 -14.15
C VAL A 52 13.68 19.88 -14.73
N SER A 53 12.49 20.47 -14.63
CA SER A 53 12.20 21.84 -15.07
C SER A 53 11.75 22.72 -13.90
N ARG A 54 12.34 23.94 -13.84
CA ARG A 54 11.88 24.98 -12.91
C ARG A 54 10.86 25.84 -13.64
N VAL A 55 9.61 25.82 -13.18
CA VAL A 55 8.47 26.46 -13.85
C VAL A 55 7.76 27.43 -12.91
N SER A 56 6.83 28.25 -13.44
CA SER A 56 5.99 29.11 -12.60
C SER A 56 4.94 28.30 -11.81
N ALA A 57 4.42 28.84 -10.71
CA ALA A 57 3.30 28.21 -10.00
C ALA A 57 2.07 28.07 -10.91
N ALA A 58 1.84 29.03 -11.82
CA ALA A 58 0.75 28.97 -12.78
C ALA A 58 0.88 27.75 -13.71
N THR A 59 2.07 27.46 -14.20
CA THR A 59 2.32 26.27 -15.04
C THR A 59 2.02 24.97 -14.30
N ILE A 60 2.33 24.88 -13.00
CA ILE A 60 1.98 23.72 -12.20
C ILE A 60 0.46 23.60 -12.06
N GLY A 61 -0.24 24.71 -11.83
CA GLY A 61 -1.71 24.76 -11.71
C GLY A 61 -2.45 24.35 -12.98
N GLU A 62 -1.84 24.48 -14.17
CA GLU A 62 -2.39 23.98 -15.44
C GLU A 62 -2.45 22.45 -15.48
N HIS A 63 -1.56 21.75 -14.76
CA HIS A 63 -1.50 20.31 -14.74
C HIS A 63 -2.24 19.69 -13.55
N VAL A 64 -2.17 20.35 -12.38
CA VAL A 64 -2.75 19.86 -11.13
C VAL A 64 -3.45 21.02 -10.43
N PRO A 65 -4.79 21.00 -10.33
CA PRO A 65 -5.54 22.08 -9.70
C PRO A 65 -5.35 22.09 -8.18
N GLY A 66 -5.42 23.28 -7.59
CA GLY A 66 -5.28 23.50 -6.13
C GLY A 66 -3.84 23.70 -5.69
N GLU A 67 -3.59 23.69 -4.39
CA GLU A 67 -2.28 24.00 -3.79
C GLU A 67 -1.64 22.80 -3.06
N ALA A 68 -2.30 21.64 -3.05
CA ALA A 68 -1.82 20.45 -2.33
C ALA A 68 -0.47 19.92 -2.85
N HIS A 69 -0.12 20.25 -4.10
CA HIS A 69 1.16 19.90 -4.72
C HIS A 69 2.35 20.59 -4.06
N GLY A 70 2.15 21.69 -3.33
CA GLY A 70 3.22 22.45 -2.68
C GLY A 70 4.38 22.80 -3.61
N GLY A 71 4.10 23.08 -4.89
CA GLY A 71 5.08 23.47 -5.90
C GLY A 71 5.96 22.34 -6.46
N VAL A 72 5.56 21.07 -6.33
CA VAL A 72 6.28 19.92 -6.90
C VAL A 72 5.29 18.94 -7.49
N ILE A 73 5.45 18.61 -8.78
CA ILE A 73 4.68 17.57 -9.47
C ILE A 73 5.60 16.75 -10.38
N ALA A 74 5.25 15.47 -10.59
CA ALA A 74 5.96 14.61 -11.52
C ALA A 74 5.00 13.87 -12.43
N ARG A 75 5.35 13.74 -13.71
CA ARG A 75 4.60 12.96 -14.69
C ARG A 75 5.15 11.54 -14.72
N VAL A 76 4.32 10.58 -14.33
CA VAL A 76 4.75 9.19 -14.10
C VAL A 76 3.85 8.19 -14.82
N GLY A 77 4.43 7.07 -15.24
CA GLY A 77 3.73 5.92 -15.79
C GLY A 77 3.06 5.05 -14.73
N ALA A 78 2.59 3.87 -15.16
CA ALA A 78 2.00 2.88 -14.29
C ALA A 78 3.01 2.37 -13.24
N ARG A 79 2.51 1.98 -12.07
CA ARG A 79 3.34 1.35 -11.05
C ARG A 79 3.77 -0.05 -11.49
N ARG A 80 5.04 -0.36 -11.32
CA ARG A 80 5.57 -1.71 -11.50
C ARG A 80 5.11 -2.58 -10.34
N MET A 81 4.51 -3.71 -10.67
CA MET A 81 4.06 -4.69 -9.68
C MET A 81 5.09 -5.81 -9.54
N SER A 82 5.22 -6.37 -8.34
CA SER A 82 6.01 -7.57 -8.09
C SER A 82 5.34 -8.80 -8.70
N ALA A 83 6.10 -9.83 -9.01
CA ALA A 83 5.50 -11.14 -9.22
C ALA A 83 4.93 -11.66 -7.88
N LEU A 84 3.85 -12.42 -7.94
CA LEU A 84 3.23 -12.97 -6.73
C LEU A 84 4.23 -13.82 -5.93
N ASP A 85 5.04 -14.59 -6.63
CA ASP A 85 6.06 -15.47 -6.06
C ASP A 85 7.12 -14.72 -5.24
N ASP A 86 7.48 -13.51 -5.68
CA ASP A 86 8.49 -12.68 -5.01
C ASP A 86 8.06 -12.24 -3.59
N LEU A 87 6.75 -12.14 -3.33
CA LEU A 87 6.26 -11.77 -2.00
C LEU A 87 6.53 -12.85 -0.95
N PHE A 88 6.76 -14.08 -1.37
CA PHE A 88 6.97 -15.24 -0.50
C PHE A 88 8.46 -15.60 -0.30
N VAL A 89 9.38 -14.79 -0.79
CA VAL A 89 10.84 -15.00 -0.65
C VAL A 89 11.36 -14.80 0.78
N PRO A 90 10.85 -13.85 1.60
CA PRO A 90 11.29 -13.73 2.99
C PRO A 90 11.18 -15.06 3.76
N ALA A 91 12.10 -15.31 4.67
CA ALA A 91 12.12 -16.57 5.45
C ALA A 91 10.88 -16.76 6.33
N VAL A 92 10.31 -15.68 6.80
CA VAL A 92 9.06 -15.66 7.61
C VAL A 92 8.13 -14.60 7.02
N PRO A 93 7.51 -14.85 5.86
CA PRO A 93 6.73 -13.82 5.16
C PRO A 93 5.41 -13.52 5.87
N VAL A 94 5.06 -12.25 5.95
CA VAL A 94 3.71 -11.78 6.29
C VAL A 94 3.13 -11.07 5.09
N ILE A 95 2.10 -11.66 4.53
CA ILE A 95 1.45 -11.17 3.31
C ILE A 95 0.00 -10.84 3.62
N PHE A 96 -0.42 -9.65 3.23
CA PHE A 96 -1.82 -9.26 3.30
C PHE A 96 -2.45 -9.28 1.92
N VAL A 97 -3.70 -9.75 1.87
CA VAL A 97 -4.57 -9.65 0.70
C VAL A 97 -5.67 -8.65 1.03
N LEU A 98 -5.73 -7.54 0.29
CA LEU A 98 -6.82 -6.57 0.42
C LEU A 98 -7.86 -6.84 -0.67
N ASP A 99 -8.90 -7.61 -0.32
CA ASP A 99 -9.95 -8.00 -1.25
C ASP A 99 -11.14 -7.04 -1.15
N GLY A 100 -11.30 -6.17 -2.16
CA GLY A 100 -12.46 -5.27 -2.26
C GLY A 100 -12.34 -3.94 -1.52
N VAL A 101 -11.15 -3.50 -1.13
CA VAL A 101 -10.91 -2.12 -0.67
C VAL A 101 -10.95 -1.20 -1.89
N GLU A 102 -12.04 -0.45 -2.07
CA GLU A 102 -12.32 0.30 -3.30
C GLU A 102 -11.94 1.78 -3.22
N ASP A 103 -11.97 2.36 -2.04
CA ASP A 103 -11.62 3.77 -1.84
C ASP A 103 -10.11 3.98 -1.85
N PRO A 104 -9.56 4.83 -2.75
CA PRO A 104 -8.11 5.04 -2.89
C PRO A 104 -7.47 5.65 -1.65
N TYR A 105 -8.20 6.46 -0.89
CA TYR A 105 -7.70 7.07 0.33
C TYR A 105 -7.56 6.02 1.43
N ASN A 106 -8.60 5.23 1.68
CA ASN A 106 -8.57 4.12 2.64
C ASN A 106 -7.50 3.09 2.28
N PHE A 107 -7.37 2.77 0.98
CA PHE A 107 -6.30 1.90 0.50
C PHE A 107 -4.91 2.46 0.82
N GLY A 108 -4.68 3.74 0.52
CA GLY A 108 -3.40 4.40 0.84
C GLY A 108 -3.10 4.41 2.34
N GLN A 109 -4.08 4.66 3.20
CA GLN A 109 -3.93 4.60 4.66
C GLN A 109 -3.60 3.18 5.15
N ALA A 110 -4.25 2.16 4.61
CA ALA A 110 -3.95 0.77 4.90
C ALA A 110 -2.49 0.42 4.54
N VAL A 111 -2.06 0.75 3.31
CA VAL A 111 -0.68 0.51 2.85
C VAL A 111 0.35 1.23 3.72
N ARG A 112 0.06 2.47 4.12
CA ARG A 112 0.93 3.22 5.03
C ARG A 112 1.17 2.49 6.35
N SER A 113 0.11 1.94 6.92
CA SER A 113 0.17 1.21 8.18
C SER A 113 0.91 -0.12 8.05
N MET A 114 0.61 -0.88 6.98
CA MET A 114 1.31 -2.13 6.68
C MET A 114 2.81 -1.94 6.51
N TYR A 115 3.20 -0.98 5.67
CA TYR A 115 4.61 -0.69 5.43
C TYR A 115 5.35 -0.26 6.70
N ALA A 116 4.73 0.61 7.51
CA ALA A 116 5.29 1.05 8.79
C ALA A 116 5.41 -0.09 9.82
N ALA A 117 4.52 -1.07 9.77
CA ALA A 117 4.55 -2.24 10.65
C ALA A 117 5.48 -3.37 10.14
N GLY A 118 6.08 -3.22 8.94
CA GLY A 118 7.00 -4.22 8.39
C GLY A 118 6.30 -5.44 7.81
N ILE A 119 5.09 -5.27 7.24
CA ILE A 119 4.44 -6.30 6.44
C ILE A 119 5.24 -6.49 5.14
N ASP A 120 5.53 -7.74 4.78
CA ASP A 120 6.48 -8.08 3.71
C ASP A 120 5.87 -7.96 2.32
N GLY A 121 4.56 -8.21 2.17
CA GLY A 121 3.91 -8.20 0.87
C GLY A 121 2.43 -7.85 0.92
N LEU A 122 1.95 -7.27 -0.19
CA LEU A 122 0.56 -6.93 -0.41
C LEU A 122 0.06 -7.55 -1.71
N VAL A 123 -1.07 -8.24 -1.66
CA VAL A 123 -1.79 -8.71 -2.84
C VAL A 123 -3.07 -7.91 -3.01
N VAL A 124 -3.30 -7.46 -4.23
CA VAL A 124 -4.50 -6.70 -4.61
C VAL A 124 -5.09 -7.26 -5.91
N PRO A 125 -6.41 -7.20 -6.10
CA PRO A 125 -7.02 -7.54 -7.38
C PRO A 125 -6.46 -6.68 -8.51
N THR A 126 -6.39 -7.24 -9.72
CA THR A 126 -5.99 -6.47 -10.90
C THR A 126 -6.95 -5.32 -11.12
N ARG A 127 -6.48 -4.11 -10.97
CA ARG A 127 -7.23 -2.86 -11.16
C ARG A 127 -6.40 -1.83 -11.91
N ASN A 128 -7.09 -1.01 -12.70
CA ASN A 128 -6.45 0.21 -13.21
C ASN A 128 -6.45 1.29 -12.11
N TRP A 129 -5.35 1.40 -11.40
CA TRP A 129 -5.12 2.41 -10.37
C TRP A 129 -4.52 3.72 -10.89
N LEU A 130 -4.35 3.85 -12.21
CA LEU A 130 -3.70 5.02 -12.81
C LEU A 130 -4.42 6.32 -12.42
N SER A 131 -5.73 6.39 -12.59
CA SER A 131 -6.49 7.60 -12.26
C SER A 131 -6.51 7.96 -10.76
N ALA A 132 -6.22 7.01 -9.88
CA ALA A 132 -6.25 7.17 -8.44
C ALA A 132 -4.86 7.22 -7.80
N ALA A 133 -3.79 7.03 -8.57
CA ALA A 133 -2.44 6.87 -8.00
C ALA A 133 -1.98 8.10 -7.21
N GLY A 134 -2.28 9.31 -7.65
CA GLY A 134 -1.96 10.53 -6.89
C GLY A 134 -2.59 10.50 -5.48
N THR A 135 -3.85 10.07 -5.37
CA THR A 135 -4.53 9.92 -4.08
C THR A 135 -3.88 8.84 -3.22
N VAL A 136 -3.59 7.66 -3.80
CA VAL A 136 -2.96 6.53 -3.08
C VAL A 136 -1.57 6.92 -2.56
N VAL A 137 -0.72 7.50 -3.40
CA VAL A 137 0.64 7.90 -3.01
C VAL A 137 0.61 8.96 -1.91
N ARG A 138 -0.29 9.94 -2.01
CA ARG A 138 -0.46 10.97 -0.99
C ARG A 138 -1.00 10.40 0.32
N ALA A 139 -2.06 9.60 0.29
CA ALA A 139 -2.66 9.00 1.48
C ALA A 139 -1.70 8.06 2.20
N SER A 140 -0.89 7.33 1.44
CA SER A 140 0.15 6.46 1.98
C SER A 140 1.43 7.20 2.41
N ALA A 141 1.52 8.52 2.20
CA ALA A 141 2.76 9.29 2.36
C ALA A 141 3.95 8.68 1.60
N GLY A 142 3.70 8.10 0.43
CA GLY A 142 4.68 7.44 -0.42
C GLY A 142 4.95 5.96 -0.10
N ALA A 143 4.42 5.41 0.99
CA ALA A 143 4.63 4.01 1.35
C ALA A 143 4.16 3.04 0.25
N SER A 144 3.13 3.39 -0.51
CA SER A 144 2.63 2.60 -1.64
C SER A 144 3.69 2.37 -2.72
N GLU A 145 4.66 3.26 -2.86
CA GLU A 145 5.71 3.11 -3.85
C GLU A 145 6.81 2.13 -3.41
N HIS A 146 6.97 1.95 -2.11
CA HIS A 146 7.95 1.04 -1.50
C HIS A 146 7.39 -0.34 -1.17
N MET A 147 6.07 -0.45 -0.93
CA MET A 147 5.43 -1.71 -0.51
C MET A 147 5.50 -2.76 -1.62
N PRO A 148 6.14 -3.93 -1.44
CA PRO A 148 6.08 -5.01 -2.40
C PRO A 148 4.62 -5.41 -2.64
N THR A 149 4.15 -5.26 -3.89
CA THR A 149 2.72 -5.45 -4.20
C THR A 149 2.56 -6.26 -5.48
N ALA A 150 1.79 -7.33 -5.43
CA ALA A 150 1.43 -8.13 -6.57
C ALA A 150 -0.05 -7.93 -6.95
N ALA A 151 -0.32 -7.92 -8.26
CA ALA A 151 -1.67 -7.94 -8.80
C ALA A 151 -2.09 -9.39 -9.04
N ALA A 152 -2.95 -9.92 -8.16
CA ALA A 152 -3.46 -11.29 -8.26
C ALA A 152 -4.82 -11.39 -7.56
N THR A 153 -5.53 -12.50 -7.78
CA THR A 153 -6.75 -12.78 -7.03
C THR A 153 -6.42 -13.30 -5.62
N ALA A 154 -7.36 -13.19 -4.69
CA ALA A 154 -7.22 -13.82 -3.38
C ALA A 154 -7.03 -15.34 -3.50
N VAL A 155 -7.68 -15.98 -4.46
CA VAL A 155 -7.55 -17.42 -4.72
C VAL A 155 -6.14 -17.80 -5.13
N ASP A 156 -5.51 -17.03 -6.03
CA ASP A 156 -4.13 -17.28 -6.46
C ASP A 156 -3.14 -17.11 -5.30
N ALA A 157 -3.35 -16.07 -4.48
CA ALA A 157 -2.51 -15.83 -3.31
C ALA A 157 -2.63 -16.94 -2.26
N ILE A 158 -3.85 -17.43 -2.02
CA ILE A 158 -4.12 -18.54 -1.12
C ILE A 158 -3.47 -19.83 -1.63
N ALA A 159 -3.65 -20.16 -2.91
CA ALA A 159 -3.03 -21.34 -3.52
C ALA A 159 -1.50 -21.29 -3.40
N MET A 160 -0.90 -20.12 -3.61
CA MET A 160 0.54 -19.91 -3.43
C MET A 160 0.97 -20.13 -1.97
N ALA A 161 0.25 -19.56 -1.00
CA ALA A 161 0.54 -19.74 0.43
C ALA A 161 0.47 -21.22 0.83
N GLN A 162 -0.60 -21.91 0.43
CA GLN A 162 -0.80 -23.35 0.72
C GLN A 162 0.29 -24.21 0.12
N SER A 163 0.72 -23.93 -1.13
CA SER A 163 1.83 -24.66 -1.77
C SER A 163 3.15 -24.53 -1.02
N ARG A 164 3.31 -23.49 -0.20
CA ARG A 164 4.48 -23.20 0.62
C ARG A 164 4.28 -23.51 2.11
N GLN A 165 3.16 -24.12 2.46
CA GLN A 165 2.79 -24.45 3.84
C GLN A 165 2.73 -23.20 4.75
N ILE A 166 2.32 -22.07 4.19
CA ILE A 166 2.10 -20.81 4.92
C ILE A 166 0.64 -20.77 5.34
N PRO A 167 0.34 -20.66 6.65
CA PRO A 167 -1.02 -20.62 7.16
C PRO A 167 -1.83 -19.46 6.58
N VAL A 168 -3.08 -19.74 6.21
CA VAL A 168 -4.02 -18.77 5.65
C VAL A 168 -5.06 -18.38 6.68
N GLY A 169 -5.17 -17.10 6.97
CA GLY A 169 -6.17 -16.53 7.86
C GLY A 169 -7.08 -15.51 7.19
N VAL A 170 -8.22 -15.28 7.80
CA VAL A 170 -9.15 -14.22 7.38
C VAL A 170 -9.50 -13.30 8.55
N ALA A 171 -9.59 -12.01 8.30
CA ALA A 171 -10.04 -11.03 9.28
C ALA A 171 -11.56 -10.88 9.23
N THR A 172 -12.25 -11.34 10.27
CA THR A 172 -13.72 -11.33 10.36
C THR A 172 -14.16 -11.16 11.80
N VAL A 173 -15.42 -10.80 12.01
CA VAL A 173 -16.04 -10.77 13.35
C VAL A 173 -16.78 -12.06 13.69
N ASP A 174 -17.12 -12.88 12.66
CA ASP A 174 -17.91 -14.10 12.84
C ASP A 174 -17.01 -15.30 13.14
N LYS A 175 -17.30 -15.97 14.28
CA LYS A 175 -16.58 -17.18 14.74
C LYS A 175 -15.05 -17.05 14.71
N ALA A 176 -14.55 -15.88 15.06
CA ALA A 176 -13.13 -15.55 15.02
C ALA A 176 -12.53 -15.48 16.44
N GLN A 177 -11.26 -15.84 16.54
CA GLN A 177 -10.50 -15.66 17.77
C GLN A 177 -9.98 -14.22 17.88
N PRO A 178 -9.94 -13.65 19.08
CA PRO A 178 -9.28 -12.37 19.32
C PRO A 178 -7.80 -12.40 18.87
N MET A 179 -7.32 -11.35 18.21
CA MET A 179 -5.95 -11.28 17.68
C MET A 179 -4.86 -11.50 18.76
N ASN A 180 -5.16 -11.13 20.01
CA ASN A 180 -4.24 -11.31 21.13
C ASN A 180 -4.19 -12.74 21.70
N GLU A 181 -5.06 -13.63 21.24
CA GLU A 181 -5.10 -15.05 21.60
C GLU A 181 -4.51 -15.95 20.49
N LEU A 182 -4.19 -15.39 19.33
CA LEU A 182 -3.57 -16.07 18.21
C LEU A 182 -2.06 -15.85 18.20
N ASP A 183 -1.30 -16.85 17.76
CA ASP A 183 0.11 -16.69 17.43
C ASP A 183 0.27 -16.16 16.00
N LEU A 184 0.50 -14.86 15.86
CA LEU A 184 0.67 -14.16 14.60
C LEU A 184 2.15 -13.83 14.28
N ALA A 185 3.10 -14.35 15.03
CA ALA A 185 4.52 -14.03 14.84
C ALA A 185 5.19 -14.85 13.72
N GLY A 186 4.61 -15.97 13.33
CA GLY A 186 5.10 -16.83 12.25
C GLY A 186 4.81 -16.30 10.85
N PRO A 187 5.15 -17.11 9.82
CA PRO A 187 4.74 -16.82 8.44
C PRO A 187 3.21 -16.91 8.35
N LEU A 188 2.59 -16.00 7.61
CA LEU A 188 1.14 -16.02 7.41
C LEU A 188 0.71 -15.25 6.16
N LEU A 189 -0.43 -15.65 5.61
CA LEU A 189 -1.20 -14.88 4.66
C LEU A 189 -2.52 -14.51 5.31
N LEU A 190 -2.82 -13.20 5.36
CA LEU A 190 -4.06 -12.68 5.96
C LEU A 190 -4.92 -11.99 4.92
N VAL A 191 -6.14 -12.48 4.72
CA VAL A 191 -7.12 -11.87 3.82
C VAL A 191 -8.01 -10.92 4.61
N ILE A 192 -8.12 -9.69 4.13
CA ILE A 192 -8.96 -8.63 4.72
C ILE A 192 -9.93 -8.16 3.63
N GLY A 193 -11.21 -8.29 3.90
CA GLY A 193 -12.27 -7.88 2.99
C GLY A 193 -12.52 -6.38 2.97
N GLY A 194 -13.11 -5.92 1.88
CA GLY A 194 -13.61 -4.55 1.77
C GLY A 194 -14.94 -4.35 2.49
N GLU A 195 -15.29 -3.09 2.75
CA GLU A 195 -16.47 -2.69 3.53
C GLU A 195 -17.81 -3.11 2.90
N LYS A 196 -17.88 -3.19 1.56
CA LYS A 196 -19.12 -3.47 0.84
C LYS A 196 -19.40 -4.94 0.58
N ARG A 197 -18.37 -5.74 0.30
CA ARG A 197 -18.50 -7.13 -0.14
C ARG A 197 -17.98 -8.13 0.86
N GLY A 198 -17.26 -7.66 1.90
CA GLY A 198 -16.59 -8.55 2.83
C GLY A 198 -15.47 -9.35 2.15
N ILE A 199 -15.24 -10.54 2.63
CA ILE A 199 -14.25 -11.49 2.13
C ILE A 199 -14.91 -12.41 1.10
N ALA A 200 -14.22 -12.74 0.02
CA ALA A 200 -14.71 -13.70 -0.96
C ALA A 200 -14.89 -15.09 -0.31
N ARG A 201 -15.99 -15.76 -0.63
CA ARG A 201 -16.36 -17.09 -0.06
C ARG A 201 -15.23 -18.12 -0.18
N ALA A 202 -14.53 -18.13 -1.32
CA ALA A 202 -13.40 -19.04 -1.53
C ALA A 202 -12.24 -18.80 -0.52
N ALA A 203 -12.02 -17.55 -0.10
CA ALA A 203 -11.03 -17.24 0.92
C ALA A 203 -11.49 -17.67 2.32
N GLU A 204 -12.77 -17.52 2.63
CA GLU A 204 -13.35 -18.01 3.89
C GLU A 204 -13.30 -19.53 4.02
N GLU A 205 -13.54 -20.24 2.93
CA GLU A 205 -13.50 -21.73 2.88
C GLU A 205 -12.07 -22.27 2.98
N ALA A 206 -11.09 -21.53 2.47
CA ALA A 206 -9.67 -21.90 2.51
C ALA A 206 -8.97 -21.51 3.81
N ALA A 207 -9.58 -20.67 4.64
CA ALA A 207 -8.98 -20.17 5.86
C ALA A 207 -8.82 -21.26 6.93
N GLU A 208 -7.62 -21.39 7.45
CA GLU A 208 -7.27 -22.28 8.57
C GLU A 208 -7.61 -21.65 9.91
N TRP A 209 -7.61 -20.31 9.96
CA TRP A 209 -7.92 -19.56 11.19
C TRP A 209 -8.66 -18.25 10.85
N ARG A 210 -9.35 -17.73 11.85
CA ARG A 210 -10.11 -16.49 11.75
C ARG A 210 -9.71 -15.56 12.88
N VAL A 211 -9.42 -14.29 12.56
CA VAL A 211 -9.00 -13.29 13.52
C VAL A 211 -10.02 -12.16 13.63
N SER A 212 -10.29 -11.76 14.86
CA SER A 212 -11.07 -10.56 15.16
C SER A 212 -10.25 -9.56 15.99
N ILE A 213 -10.62 -8.30 15.85
CA ILE A 213 -10.14 -7.22 16.70
C ILE A 213 -11.11 -7.13 17.89
N PRO A 214 -10.68 -7.38 19.14
CA PRO A 214 -11.56 -7.29 20.29
C PRO A 214 -11.95 -5.83 20.55
N TYR A 215 -13.25 -5.58 20.72
CA TYR A 215 -13.76 -4.26 21.04
C TYR A 215 -13.96 -4.12 22.55
N GLY A 216 -13.65 -2.96 23.07
CA GLY A 216 -13.89 -2.63 24.49
C GLY A 216 -15.35 -2.32 24.81
N ARG A 217 -16.21 -2.24 23.80
CA ARG A 217 -17.66 -1.99 23.93
C ARG A 217 -18.41 -2.83 22.91
N GLU A 218 -19.64 -3.20 23.24
CA GLU A 218 -20.56 -3.79 22.28
C GLU A 218 -21.04 -2.72 21.29
N VAL A 219 -20.78 -2.94 19.99
CA VAL A 219 -21.12 -2.01 18.92
C VAL A 219 -21.76 -2.76 17.75
N GLY A 220 -22.71 -2.12 17.08
CA GLY A 220 -23.42 -2.71 15.94
C GLY A 220 -22.74 -2.53 14.58
N TYR A 221 -21.42 -2.27 14.55
CA TYR A 221 -20.66 -2.04 13.31
C TYR A 221 -19.27 -2.66 13.40
N ALA A 222 -18.69 -2.95 12.23
CA ALA A 222 -17.28 -3.31 12.10
C ALA A 222 -16.40 -2.09 11.84
N LEU A 223 -15.13 -2.17 12.20
CA LEU A 223 -14.14 -1.18 11.77
C LEU A 223 -13.99 -1.22 10.24
N GLY A 224 -13.78 -0.05 9.64
CA GLY A 224 -13.42 0.02 8.24
C GLY A 224 -12.08 -0.68 7.95
N ALA A 225 -11.82 -1.02 6.69
CA ALA A 225 -10.65 -1.80 6.29
C ALA A 225 -9.32 -1.14 6.71
N ALA A 226 -9.16 0.17 6.55
CA ALA A 226 -7.89 0.84 6.87
C ALA A 226 -7.53 0.77 8.37
N PRO A 227 -8.41 1.11 9.33
CA PRO A 227 -8.13 0.92 10.76
C PRO A 227 -7.94 -0.55 11.14
N ALA A 228 -8.71 -1.49 10.57
CA ALA A 228 -8.52 -2.91 10.83
C ALA A 228 -7.13 -3.41 10.41
N VAL A 229 -6.70 -3.04 9.20
CA VAL A 229 -5.35 -3.31 8.69
C VAL A 229 -4.29 -2.74 9.63
N ALA A 230 -4.44 -1.50 10.07
CA ALA A 230 -3.47 -0.86 10.96
C ALA A 230 -3.31 -1.64 12.29
N ILE A 231 -4.44 -1.96 12.94
CA ILE A 231 -4.43 -2.67 14.22
C ILE A 231 -3.79 -4.05 14.07
N LEU A 232 -4.20 -4.85 13.08
CA LEU A 232 -3.66 -6.19 12.84
C LEU A 232 -2.18 -6.15 12.47
N SER A 233 -1.75 -5.21 11.63
CA SER A 233 -0.34 -5.06 11.26
C SER A 233 0.55 -4.77 12.46
N PHE A 234 0.13 -3.85 13.35
CA PHE A 234 0.90 -3.51 14.55
C PHE A 234 0.84 -4.57 15.64
N GLU A 235 -0.24 -5.37 15.72
CA GLU A 235 -0.27 -6.54 16.61
C GLU A 235 0.72 -7.61 16.13
N ILE A 236 0.79 -7.90 14.84
CA ILE A 236 1.78 -8.81 14.27
C ILE A 236 3.20 -8.30 14.59
N LEU A 237 3.47 -7.03 14.37
CA LEU A 237 4.77 -6.43 14.72
C LEU A 237 5.09 -6.59 16.21
N ARG A 238 4.11 -6.32 17.10
CA ARG A 238 4.28 -6.47 18.55
C ARG A 238 4.67 -7.90 18.91
N GLN A 239 3.94 -8.89 18.39
CA GLN A 239 4.20 -10.30 18.68
C GLN A 239 5.57 -10.74 18.15
N ARG A 240 5.95 -10.34 16.95
CA ARG A 240 7.28 -10.63 16.38
C ARG A 240 8.42 -10.07 17.22
N ARG A 241 8.29 -8.82 17.69
CA ARG A 241 9.29 -8.19 18.56
C ARG A 241 9.44 -8.86 19.94
N MET A 242 8.41 -9.53 20.42
CA MET A 242 8.47 -10.27 21.68
C MET A 242 9.17 -11.63 21.54
N LYS A 243 9.26 -12.17 20.32
CA LYS A 243 9.91 -13.47 20.02
C LYS A 243 11.34 -13.33 19.46
N SER A 244 11.74 -12.09 19.10
CA SER A 244 13.10 -11.75 18.66
C SER A 244 14.00 -11.46 19.84
#